data_3fcb128d2df28fe1f8d2501a4bcf7a8d
#
_entry.id   3fcb128d2df28fe1f8d2501a4bcf7a8d
#
_cell.length_a   1.000
_cell.length_b   1.000
_cell.length_c   1.000
_cell.angle_alpha   90.00
_cell.angle_beta   90.00
_cell.angle_gamma   90.00
#
_symmetry.space_group_name_H-M   'P 1'
#
loop_
_entity.id
_entity.type
_entity.pdbx_description
1 polymer ?
#
loop_
_entity_poly.entity_id
_entity_poly.type
_entity_poly.pdbx_seq_one_letter_code
_entity_poly.pdbx_strand_id
1 'polypeptide(L)'
;GGDLGFTFSYFERAGEWPELLQKEVRFNGVKANLTGEVQLPLIESRQSVSLPVALSLAEKYRYRDGGAPVPGRRLLRFEPVSPDPLAYTGELEVDEASGRVLRERRERTDLPGTVKSEREILTYGEVAPGVWRPVAIRTFERWVTTGGVMQVQRRLTYRDFSLNSDHFLADLAGARASSATMLKVTPEGARYFTRQGDGSRKIEAEAKSSGRALAGVVLVDPGLTPPVAALPGLVYFDYNALGRGIQVNALTAGVFNTASAAIPRGLGSLDVSADASALLLKTTERPVQDGKLADADGVGRRFGKVGLGLGRDLGLGFRIEGRTDLEYDAYSEGATQYRTPGFVLPPSGLTRLGTLQGSWLFRGFQARGFYGWGKRPEGTYGTLSDPQSVPEGGDFRRWGGSLGLDREVQPGLWFHGEAGWVGGHAFDRFNALDVGGLGSAVHIAGIRSNAVSADQVAYAKTGLAIPTGPNLRLTVSLEHAEVRSLDNGRTYGLSGLGCTGDLPGFWWFTAVRVDLGVGVQSDIAGVTCLSGYVALLRVF
;
A
#
# COMPACT_ATOMS: atom_id res chain seq x y z
N GLY A 1 -4.80 3.29 3.83
CA GLY A 1 -3.64 3.11 4.74
C GLY A 1 -3.91 2.04 5.79
N GLY A 2 -2.88 1.52 6.42
CA GLY A 2 -2.95 0.56 7.50
C GLY A 2 -2.12 1.02 8.69
N ASP A 3 -2.51 0.61 9.90
CA ASP A 3 -1.76 0.85 11.13
C ASP A 3 -1.27 -0.48 11.69
N LEU A 4 0.00 -0.53 12.09
CA LEU A 4 0.63 -1.68 12.73
C LEU A 4 1.26 -1.22 14.03
N GLY A 5 0.67 -1.63 15.15
CA GLY A 5 1.10 -1.31 16.50
C GLY A 5 1.81 -2.47 17.19
N PHE A 6 2.84 -2.16 17.95
CA PHE A 6 3.55 -3.12 18.79
C PHE A 6 3.69 -2.57 20.21
N THR A 7 3.58 -3.48 21.19
CA THR A 7 3.99 -3.21 22.57
C THR A 7 5.16 -4.11 22.91
N PHE A 8 6.25 -3.52 23.43
CA PHE A 8 7.45 -4.25 23.80
C PHE A 8 7.81 -3.99 25.28
N SER A 9 8.41 -5.00 25.93
CA SER A 9 9.32 -4.75 27.05
C SER A 9 10.70 -4.46 26.49
N TYR A 10 11.30 -3.37 26.93
CA TYR A 10 12.56 -2.84 26.45
C TYR A 10 13.64 -3.04 27.52
N PHE A 11 14.73 -3.70 27.16
CA PHE A 11 15.86 -3.98 28.02
C PHE A 11 17.11 -3.33 27.46
N GLU A 12 17.69 -2.39 28.20
CA GLU A 12 18.93 -1.71 27.81
C GLU A 12 19.96 -1.79 28.94
N ARG A 13 21.19 -2.12 28.60
CA ARG A 13 22.36 -2.11 29.47
C ARG A 13 23.41 -1.18 28.91
N ALA A 14 24.13 -0.48 29.79
CA ALA A 14 25.21 0.41 29.38
C ALA A 14 26.24 -0.32 28.50
N GLY A 15 26.52 0.22 27.32
CA GLY A 15 27.46 -0.34 26.34
C GLY A 15 26.92 -1.50 25.51
N GLU A 16 25.66 -1.90 25.70
CA GLU A 16 25.00 -2.96 24.93
C GLU A 16 23.83 -2.40 24.12
N TRP A 17 23.54 -3.08 23.00
CA TRP A 17 22.36 -2.76 22.19
C TRP A 17 21.10 -3.31 22.86
N PRO A 18 19.99 -2.55 22.84
CA PRO A 18 18.77 -2.94 23.51
C PRO A 18 18.12 -4.18 22.92
N GLU A 19 17.49 -4.95 23.81
CA GLU A 19 16.66 -6.10 23.49
C GLU A 19 15.19 -5.78 23.76
N LEU A 20 14.32 -6.27 22.87
CA LEU A 20 12.90 -5.99 22.86
C LEU A 20 12.12 -7.31 22.93
N LEU A 21 11.27 -7.48 23.94
CA LEU A 21 10.32 -8.60 24.02
C LEU A 21 8.95 -8.12 23.56
N GLN A 22 8.43 -8.69 22.48
CA GLN A 22 7.11 -8.37 21.95
C GLN A 22 6.00 -8.88 22.88
N LYS A 23 5.16 -7.98 23.36
CA LYS A 23 4.02 -8.27 24.23
C LYS A 23 2.71 -8.33 23.47
N GLU A 24 2.54 -7.42 22.53
CA GLU A 24 1.30 -7.28 21.79
C GLU A 24 1.56 -6.76 20.37
N VAL A 25 0.76 -7.24 19.42
CA VAL A 25 0.70 -6.72 18.06
C VAL A 25 -0.72 -6.27 17.78
N ARG A 26 -0.86 -5.12 17.14
CA ARG A 26 -2.14 -4.59 16.68
C ARG A 26 -2.07 -4.26 15.19
N PHE A 27 -3.09 -4.64 14.45
CA PHE A 27 -3.31 -4.21 13.08
C PHE A 27 -4.53 -3.28 13.04
N ASN A 28 -4.34 -2.08 12.53
CA ASN A 28 -5.39 -1.05 12.45
C ASN A 28 -6.05 -0.76 13.82
N GLY A 29 -5.25 -0.71 14.89
CA GLY A 29 -5.74 -0.51 16.25
C GLY A 29 -6.32 -1.75 16.93
N VAL A 30 -6.48 -2.86 16.22
CA VAL A 30 -7.10 -4.11 16.68
C VAL A 30 -6.04 -5.11 17.09
N LYS A 31 -6.16 -5.70 18.27
CA LYS A 31 -5.20 -6.69 18.80
C LYS A 31 -5.22 -7.96 17.96
N ALA A 32 -4.02 -8.39 17.53
CA ALA A 32 -3.83 -9.65 16.83
C ALA A 32 -3.49 -10.77 17.82
N ASN A 33 -4.28 -11.83 17.82
CA ASN A 33 -3.99 -13.04 18.61
C ASN A 33 -3.03 -13.94 17.83
N LEU A 34 -1.77 -13.49 17.70
CA LEU A 34 -0.74 -14.29 17.04
C LEU A 34 -0.25 -15.37 18.00
N THR A 35 -0.32 -16.62 17.59
CA THR A 35 0.20 -17.77 18.36
C THR A 35 1.62 -18.10 17.93
N GLY A 36 2.54 -18.25 18.90
CA GLY A 36 3.94 -18.56 18.64
C GLY A 36 4.80 -17.35 18.27
N GLU A 37 6.04 -17.63 17.87
CA GLU A 37 6.99 -16.61 17.40
C GLU A 37 6.66 -16.21 15.96
N VAL A 38 5.99 -15.08 15.79
CA VAL A 38 5.71 -14.51 14.46
C VAL A 38 6.74 -13.44 14.15
N GLN A 39 7.62 -13.73 13.23
CA GLN A 39 8.64 -12.80 12.75
C GLN A 39 8.14 -12.12 11.48
N LEU A 40 7.64 -10.89 11.61
CA LEU A 40 7.25 -10.07 10.46
C LEU A 40 8.51 -9.47 9.80
N PRO A 41 8.55 -9.35 8.47
CA PRO A 41 9.64 -8.66 7.80
C PRO A 41 9.74 -7.21 8.26
N LEU A 42 10.95 -6.79 8.59
CA LEU A 42 11.23 -5.44 9.04
C LEU A 42 11.89 -4.67 7.89
N ILE A 43 11.20 -3.67 7.37
CA ILE A 43 11.79 -2.70 6.48
C ILE A 43 12.21 -1.52 7.35
N GLU A 44 13.50 -1.39 7.61
CA GLU A 44 14.04 -0.30 8.40
C GLU A 44 15.13 0.41 7.61
N SER A 45 15.18 1.73 7.76
CA SER A 45 16.35 2.48 7.37
C SER A 45 17.51 2.10 8.29
N ARG A 46 18.75 2.11 7.78
CA ARG A 46 19.95 1.95 8.63
C ARG A 46 19.90 3.00 9.74
N GLN A 47 20.01 2.54 10.98
CA GLN A 47 20.02 3.46 12.11
C GLN A 47 21.34 4.23 12.16
N SER A 48 21.25 5.54 12.28
CA SER A 48 22.40 6.34 12.70
C SER A 48 22.55 6.18 14.21
N VAL A 49 23.64 5.55 14.64
CA VAL A 49 23.90 5.22 16.03
C VAL A 49 24.26 6.46 16.87
N SER A 50 24.58 7.55 16.22
CA SER A 50 25.17 8.72 16.88
C SER A 50 24.18 9.88 16.91
N LEU A 51 23.89 10.38 18.09
CA LEU A 51 23.18 11.66 18.26
C LEU A 51 24.07 12.78 17.68
N PRO A 52 23.53 13.73 16.89
CA PRO A 52 24.29 14.87 16.37
C PRO A 52 24.98 15.72 17.44
N VAL A 53 24.43 15.72 18.67
CA VAL A 53 24.97 16.44 19.82
C VAL A 53 26.02 15.68 20.63
N ALA A 54 26.41 14.48 20.25
CA ALA A 54 27.49 13.79 20.93
C ALA A 54 28.82 14.52 20.68
N LEU A 55 29.59 14.79 21.73
CA LEU A 55 30.90 15.48 21.64
C LEU A 55 31.85 14.81 20.64
N SER A 56 31.78 13.46 20.53
CA SER A 56 32.53 12.68 19.55
C SER A 56 32.17 12.97 18.09
N LEU A 57 31.07 13.67 17.84
CA LEU A 57 30.57 14.02 16.53
C LEU A 57 30.61 15.52 16.26
N ALA A 58 31.11 16.33 17.19
CA ALA A 58 31.15 17.79 17.08
C ALA A 58 31.84 18.25 15.77
N GLU A 59 32.85 17.52 15.31
CA GLU A 59 33.56 17.81 14.08
C GLU A 59 32.80 17.39 12.79
N LYS A 60 31.81 16.51 12.92
CA LYS A 60 31.03 16.02 11.77
C LYS A 60 29.84 16.93 11.42
N TYR A 61 29.45 17.82 12.34
CA TYR A 61 28.30 18.70 12.19
C TYR A 61 28.67 20.17 12.38
N ARG A 62 28.03 21.03 11.60
CA ARG A 62 28.02 22.47 11.83
C ARG A 62 26.80 22.84 12.62
N TYR A 63 26.98 23.62 13.67
CA TYR A 63 25.91 24.11 14.51
C TYR A 63 25.70 25.61 14.28
N ARG A 64 24.46 26.04 14.23
CA ARG A 64 24.08 27.45 14.12
C ARG A 64 23.01 27.75 15.14
N ASP A 65 23.09 28.98 15.72
CA ASP A 65 22.03 29.49 16.56
C ASP A 65 20.76 29.75 15.73
N GLY A 66 19.65 29.14 16.13
CA GLY A 66 18.33 29.31 15.51
C GLY A 66 17.45 30.34 16.25
N GLY A 67 18.00 31.00 17.29
CA GLY A 67 17.28 31.99 18.11
C GLY A 67 16.49 31.36 19.26
N ALA A 68 15.72 32.19 19.94
CA ALA A 68 14.87 31.82 21.08
C ALA A 68 13.39 31.80 20.64
N PRO A 69 12.80 30.64 20.30
CA PRO A 69 11.40 30.56 19.87
C PRO A 69 10.41 30.91 20.99
N VAL A 70 10.80 30.68 22.23
CA VAL A 70 10.07 31.00 23.47
C VAL A 70 11.09 31.42 24.52
N PRO A 71 10.76 32.36 25.42
CA PRO A 71 11.64 32.72 26.54
C PRO A 71 12.11 31.49 27.32
N GLY A 72 13.41 31.41 27.63
CA GLY A 72 14.04 30.29 28.33
C GLY A 72 14.34 29.06 27.46
N ARG A 73 14.09 29.15 26.16
CA ARG A 73 14.40 28.06 25.22
C ARG A 73 15.24 28.57 24.06
N ARG A 74 16.23 27.80 23.66
CA ARG A 74 17.11 28.08 22.53
C ARG A 74 17.00 27.01 21.47
N LEU A 75 17.01 27.44 20.22
CA LEU A 75 17.02 26.54 19.05
C LEU A 75 18.45 26.45 18.51
N LEU A 76 18.98 25.26 18.39
CA LEU A 76 20.24 24.97 17.73
C LEU A 76 19.96 24.20 16.44
N ARG A 77 20.36 24.73 15.29
CA ARG A 77 20.30 24.04 14.01
C ARG A 77 21.60 23.31 13.75
N PHE A 78 21.50 22.13 13.16
CA PHE A 78 22.68 21.34 12.82
C PHE A 78 22.57 20.78 11.39
N GLU A 79 23.70 20.73 10.71
CA GLU A 79 23.84 20.15 9.38
C GLU A 79 25.21 19.42 9.28
N PRO A 80 25.33 18.33 8.49
CA PRO A 80 26.61 17.65 8.32
C PRO A 80 27.61 18.55 7.61
N VAL A 81 28.90 18.47 8.01
CA VAL A 81 30.00 19.21 7.38
C VAL A 81 30.22 18.75 5.95
N SER A 82 30.07 17.44 5.70
CA SER A 82 30.19 16.82 4.39
C SER A 82 28.90 16.09 4.03
N PRO A 83 28.51 16.07 2.76
CA PRO A 83 27.36 15.30 2.29
C PRO A 83 27.51 13.82 2.68
N ASP A 84 26.65 13.34 3.55
CA ASP A 84 26.56 11.94 3.95
C ASP A 84 25.07 11.57 3.99
N PRO A 85 24.60 10.64 3.14
CA PRO A 85 23.20 10.24 3.11
C PRO A 85 22.71 9.59 4.41
N LEU A 86 23.62 9.18 5.30
CA LEU A 86 23.28 8.63 6.61
C LEU A 86 23.25 9.70 7.71
N ALA A 87 23.79 10.89 7.45
CA ALA A 87 23.78 12.00 8.39
C ALA A 87 22.42 12.74 8.37
N TYR A 88 22.05 13.27 9.51
CA TYR A 88 20.84 14.07 9.67
C TYR A 88 21.11 15.56 9.56
N THR A 89 20.18 16.29 9.01
CA THR A 89 20.02 17.73 9.23
C THR A 89 18.89 17.95 10.23
N GLY A 90 18.92 19.04 10.99
CA GLY A 90 17.80 19.29 11.90
C GLY A 90 17.99 20.42 12.88
N GLU A 91 17.20 20.36 13.96
CA GLU A 91 17.18 21.35 15.00
C GLU A 91 16.96 20.71 16.38
N LEU A 92 17.54 21.32 17.39
CA LEU A 92 17.41 20.96 18.80
C LEU A 92 16.78 22.13 19.55
N GLU A 93 15.74 21.87 20.31
CA GLU A 93 15.18 22.81 21.28
C GLU A 93 15.78 22.49 22.64
N VAL A 94 16.50 23.44 23.20
CA VAL A 94 17.26 23.30 24.44
C VAL A 94 16.71 24.26 25.51
N ASP A 95 16.57 23.79 26.74
CA ASP A 95 16.28 24.63 27.90
C ASP A 95 17.54 25.41 28.27
N GLU A 96 17.47 26.74 28.27
CA GLU A 96 18.65 27.61 28.50
C GLU A 96 19.23 27.50 29.92
N ALA A 97 18.37 27.24 30.89
CA ALA A 97 18.80 27.19 32.28
C ALA A 97 19.55 25.89 32.61
N SER A 98 19.08 24.76 32.10
CA SER A 98 19.63 23.44 32.40
C SER A 98 20.54 22.89 31.32
N GLY A 99 20.54 23.47 30.12
CA GLY A 99 21.21 22.91 28.93
C GLY A 99 20.61 21.61 28.41
N ARG A 100 19.45 21.19 28.89
CA ARG A 100 18.81 19.93 28.52
C ARG A 100 18.09 20.04 27.17
N VAL A 101 18.25 19.05 26.31
CA VAL A 101 17.48 18.94 25.07
C VAL A 101 16.04 18.55 25.39
N LEU A 102 15.08 19.40 25.02
CA LEU A 102 13.64 19.15 25.20
C LEU A 102 13.05 18.42 24.02
N ARG A 103 13.50 18.79 22.83
CA ARG A 103 13.01 18.24 21.57
C ARG A 103 14.11 18.23 20.51
N GLU A 104 14.16 17.19 19.72
CA GLU A 104 15.02 17.09 18.54
C GLU A 104 14.13 16.83 17.32
N ARG A 105 14.37 17.58 16.25
CA ARG A 105 13.82 17.31 14.93
C ARG A 105 14.98 17.05 14.00
N ARG A 106 14.98 15.89 13.35
CA ARG A 106 16.03 15.51 12.43
C ARG A 106 15.46 14.90 11.16
N GLU A 107 16.14 15.15 10.07
CA GLU A 107 15.70 14.70 8.75
C GLU A 107 16.88 14.24 7.93
N ARG A 108 16.66 13.21 7.12
CA ARG A 108 17.56 12.79 6.05
C ARG A 108 16.75 12.48 4.80
N THR A 109 17.29 12.87 3.67
CA THR A 109 16.62 12.77 2.37
C THR A 109 17.53 12.06 1.39
N ASP A 110 16.95 11.62 0.28
CA ASP A 110 17.68 10.98 -0.81
C ASP A 110 18.39 9.68 -0.42
N LEU A 111 17.77 8.91 0.49
CA LEU A 111 18.27 7.62 0.93
C LEU A 111 18.28 6.60 -0.23
N PRO A 112 19.30 5.73 -0.33
CA PRO A 112 19.48 4.86 -1.49
C PRO A 112 18.53 3.67 -1.57
N GLY A 113 17.90 3.29 -0.44
CA GLY A 113 17.06 2.09 -0.35
C GLY A 113 15.58 2.31 -0.65
N THR A 114 14.77 1.42 -0.12
CA THR A 114 13.30 1.49 -0.13
C THR A 114 12.78 2.75 0.56
N VAL A 115 13.38 3.11 1.70
CA VAL A 115 13.13 4.36 2.41
C VAL A 115 13.86 5.47 1.68
N LYS A 116 13.13 6.46 1.16
CA LYS A 116 13.70 7.59 0.41
C LYS A 116 13.95 8.81 1.26
N SER A 117 13.12 9.03 2.27
CA SER A 117 13.30 10.09 3.25
C SER A 117 12.77 9.65 4.60
N GLU A 118 13.36 10.23 5.64
CA GLU A 118 13.00 9.99 7.02
C GLU A 118 13.08 11.29 7.79
N ARG A 119 12.04 11.60 8.54
CA ARG A 119 12.01 12.70 9.49
C ARG A 119 11.58 12.18 10.85
N GLU A 120 12.38 12.47 11.86
CA GLU A 120 12.12 12.07 13.23
C GLU A 120 11.91 13.29 14.13
N ILE A 121 11.04 13.14 15.09
CA ILE A 121 10.79 14.09 16.16
C ILE A 121 10.91 13.33 17.48
N LEU A 122 11.98 13.60 18.23
CA LEU A 122 12.21 13.04 19.54
C LEU A 122 11.76 14.05 20.59
N THR A 123 11.02 13.59 21.58
CA THR A 123 10.66 14.38 22.76
C THR A 123 11.35 13.78 23.96
N TYR A 124 12.02 14.61 24.73
CA TYR A 124 12.78 14.20 25.89
C TYR A 124 12.01 14.55 27.17
N GLY A 125 12.27 13.80 28.23
CA GLY A 125 11.69 14.02 29.55
C GLY A 125 12.55 13.41 30.65
N GLU A 126 12.30 13.85 31.89
CA GLU A 126 12.91 13.27 33.08
C GLU A 126 12.19 11.93 33.39
N VAL A 127 12.93 10.83 33.36
CA VAL A 127 12.41 9.48 33.59
C VAL A 127 12.71 8.96 34.99
N ALA A 128 13.68 9.58 35.66
CA ALA A 128 14.01 9.48 37.10
C ALA A 128 14.78 10.73 37.50
N PRO A 129 14.91 11.05 38.79
CA PRO A 129 15.64 12.22 39.27
C PRO A 129 17.02 12.36 38.62
N GLY A 130 17.24 13.43 37.86
CA GLY A 130 18.48 13.71 37.14
C GLY A 130 18.71 12.90 35.86
N VAL A 131 17.85 11.97 35.50
CA VAL A 131 17.99 11.13 34.28
C VAL A 131 17.06 11.63 33.20
N TRP A 132 17.64 12.14 32.10
CA TRP A 132 16.95 12.73 30.96
C TRP A 132 17.07 11.83 29.75
N ARG A 133 15.94 11.38 29.19
CA ARG A 133 15.89 10.41 28.10
C ARG A 133 14.78 10.75 27.09
N PRO A 134 14.85 10.22 25.84
CA PRO A 134 13.70 10.25 24.96
C PRO A 134 12.51 9.50 25.58
N VAL A 135 11.34 10.16 25.63
CA VAL A 135 10.08 9.56 26.10
C VAL A 135 9.12 9.28 24.95
N ALA A 136 9.30 9.93 23.81
CA ALA A 136 8.53 9.66 22.61
C ALA A 136 9.36 9.96 21.36
N ILE A 137 9.16 9.14 20.33
CA ILE A 137 9.73 9.30 19.00
C ILE A 137 8.59 9.20 17.98
N ARG A 138 8.52 10.16 17.07
CA ARG A 138 7.64 10.10 15.89
C ARG A 138 8.51 10.12 14.66
N THR A 139 8.38 9.08 13.82
CA THR A 139 9.11 8.95 12.56
C THR A 139 8.13 9.02 11.41
N PHE A 140 8.47 9.82 10.40
CA PHE A 140 7.72 9.96 9.16
C PHE A 140 8.65 9.53 8.03
N GLU A 141 8.30 8.44 7.38
CA GLU A 141 9.10 7.86 6.30
C GLU A 141 8.32 7.89 5.00
N ARG A 142 9.04 8.02 3.92
CA ARG A 142 8.51 7.85 2.58
C ARG A 142 9.19 6.66 1.93
N TRP A 143 8.38 5.69 1.56
CA TRP A 143 8.83 4.44 0.98
C TRP A 143 8.44 4.36 -0.48
N VAL A 144 9.33 3.77 -1.29
CA VAL A 144 9.05 3.37 -2.66
C VAL A 144 9.11 1.85 -2.71
N THR A 145 7.98 1.24 -3.05
CA THR A 145 7.81 -0.21 -3.10
C THR A 145 7.26 -0.63 -4.46
N THR A 146 7.14 -1.92 -4.70
CA THR A 146 6.47 -2.48 -5.88
C THR A 146 5.02 -2.01 -6.02
N GLY A 147 4.36 -1.66 -4.91
CA GLY A 147 2.99 -1.10 -4.89
C GLY A 147 2.93 0.41 -5.09
N GLY A 148 4.07 1.08 -5.34
CA GLY A 148 4.17 2.52 -5.51
C GLY A 148 4.73 3.25 -4.28
N VAL A 149 4.40 4.54 -4.16
CA VAL A 149 4.87 5.39 -3.05
C VAL A 149 3.89 5.32 -1.90
N MET A 150 4.43 5.13 -0.69
CA MET A 150 3.64 5.15 0.54
C MET A 150 4.31 5.99 1.62
N GLN A 151 3.50 6.55 2.49
CA GLN A 151 3.93 7.23 3.72
C GLN A 151 3.76 6.29 4.90
N VAL A 152 4.82 6.12 5.67
CA VAL A 152 4.81 5.34 6.92
C VAL A 152 5.05 6.30 8.07
N GLN A 153 4.15 6.31 9.03
CA GLN A 153 4.32 7.02 10.28
C GLN A 153 4.51 6.01 11.40
N ARG A 154 5.60 6.14 12.16
CA ARG A 154 5.83 5.35 13.37
C ARG A 154 5.70 6.26 14.58
N ARG A 155 5.10 5.75 15.64
CA ARG A 155 5.06 6.41 16.95
C ARG A 155 5.57 5.42 17.99
N LEU A 156 6.66 5.76 18.65
CA LEU A 156 7.22 5.03 19.77
C LEU A 156 7.03 5.87 21.03
N THR A 157 6.50 5.27 22.08
CA THR A 157 6.33 5.91 23.38
C THR A 157 6.90 4.98 24.44
N TYR A 158 7.79 5.50 25.25
CA TYR A 158 8.38 4.79 26.37
C TYR A 158 7.60 5.12 27.65
N ARG A 159 7.31 4.11 28.45
CA ARG A 159 6.57 4.21 29.71
C ARG A 159 7.19 3.26 30.74
N ASP A 160 6.82 3.45 31.99
CA ASP A 160 7.13 2.52 33.10
C ASP A 160 8.64 2.21 33.19
N PHE A 161 9.45 3.29 33.25
CA PHE A 161 10.89 3.17 33.35
C PHE A 161 11.31 2.58 34.70
N SER A 162 12.14 1.56 34.67
CA SER A 162 12.85 1.01 35.82
C SER A 162 14.34 1.11 35.58
N LEU A 163 15.02 1.97 36.34
CA LEU A 163 16.45 2.23 36.19
C LEU A 163 17.23 1.50 37.30
N ASN A 164 18.35 0.87 36.91
CA ASN A 164 19.23 0.16 37.83
C ASN A 164 18.49 -0.86 38.71
N SER A 165 17.54 -1.59 38.10
CA SER A 165 16.74 -2.61 38.77
C SER A 165 17.60 -3.79 39.20
N ASP A 166 17.50 -4.20 40.47
CA ASP A 166 18.17 -5.38 41.00
C ASP A 166 17.67 -6.68 40.32
N HIS A 167 16.46 -6.61 39.71
CA HIS A 167 15.85 -7.74 39.00
C HIS A 167 16.16 -7.77 37.50
N PHE A 168 16.91 -6.79 36.96
CA PHE A 168 17.15 -6.64 35.53
C PHE A 168 17.62 -7.95 34.84
N LEU A 169 18.61 -8.63 35.42
CA LEU A 169 19.14 -9.87 34.84
C LEU A 169 18.13 -11.02 34.89
N ALA A 170 17.33 -11.10 35.95
CA ALA A 170 16.28 -12.11 36.09
C ALA A 170 15.14 -11.85 35.08
N ASP A 171 14.72 -10.60 34.93
CA ASP A 171 13.68 -10.18 33.97
C ASP A 171 14.12 -10.43 32.53
N LEU A 172 15.37 -10.09 32.18
CA LEU A 172 15.94 -10.36 30.88
C LEU A 172 16.05 -11.87 30.59
N ALA A 173 16.49 -12.66 31.60
CA ALA A 173 16.54 -14.12 31.46
C ALA A 173 15.13 -14.71 31.26
N GLY A 174 14.14 -14.23 32.02
CA GLY A 174 12.73 -14.58 31.85
C GLY A 174 12.19 -14.22 30.47
N ALA A 175 12.54 -13.04 29.96
CA ALA A 175 12.19 -12.62 28.60
C ALA A 175 12.78 -13.54 27.55
N ARG A 176 14.05 -13.89 27.67
CA ARG A 176 14.73 -14.82 26.76
C ARG A 176 14.20 -16.26 26.83
N ALA A 177 13.70 -16.70 27.98
CA ALA A 177 13.06 -17.99 28.16
C ALA A 177 11.61 -18.05 27.63
N SER A 178 10.94 -16.91 27.48
CA SER A 178 9.53 -16.83 27.03
C SER A 178 9.36 -17.36 25.61
N SER A 179 8.11 -17.69 25.21
CA SER A 179 7.77 -18.11 23.84
C SER A 179 7.44 -16.92 22.91
N ALA A 180 7.50 -15.69 23.41
CA ALA A 180 7.17 -14.51 22.62
C ALA A 180 8.33 -14.12 21.68
N THR A 181 8.01 -13.45 20.60
CA THR A 181 8.99 -12.90 19.65
C THR A 181 9.94 -11.93 20.34
N MET A 182 11.22 -12.04 20.06
CA MET A 182 12.24 -11.18 20.64
C MET A 182 13.14 -10.59 19.54
N LEU A 183 13.52 -9.32 19.71
CA LEU A 183 14.40 -8.61 18.78
C LEU A 183 15.57 -7.99 19.53
N LYS A 184 16.68 -7.78 18.83
CA LYS A 184 17.79 -6.94 19.26
C LYS A 184 17.96 -5.81 18.26
N VAL A 185 18.07 -4.60 18.76
CA VAL A 185 18.44 -3.44 17.93
C VAL A 185 19.94 -3.49 17.72
N THR A 186 20.40 -3.30 16.50
CA THR A 186 21.83 -3.23 16.13
C THR A 186 22.07 -1.99 15.26
N PRO A 187 23.32 -1.59 15.01
CA PRO A 187 23.61 -0.47 14.10
C PRO A 187 23.02 -0.67 12.69
N GLU A 188 22.93 -1.92 12.25
CA GLU A 188 22.41 -2.29 10.94
C GLU A 188 20.88 -2.50 10.94
N GLY A 189 20.19 -2.16 12.07
CA GLY A 189 18.76 -2.31 12.26
C GLY A 189 18.39 -3.45 13.21
N ALA A 190 17.09 -3.72 13.36
CA ALA A 190 16.58 -4.78 14.23
C ALA A 190 16.86 -6.18 13.67
N ARG A 191 17.15 -7.10 14.56
CA ARG A 191 17.39 -8.51 14.28
C ARG A 191 16.53 -9.38 15.19
N TYR A 192 15.95 -10.43 14.65
CA TYR A 192 15.21 -11.40 15.46
C TYR A 192 16.14 -12.33 16.22
N PHE A 193 15.67 -12.77 17.39
CA PHE A 193 16.22 -13.94 18.06
C PHE A 193 15.47 -15.18 17.61
N THR A 194 16.20 -16.18 17.13
CA THR A 194 15.66 -17.50 16.82
C THR A 194 15.92 -18.44 17.97
N ARG A 195 14.90 -19.17 18.41
CA ARG A 195 15.01 -20.19 19.44
C ARG A 195 15.71 -21.43 18.88
N GLN A 196 16.70 -21.91 19.60
CA GLN A 196 17.42 -23.14 19.28
C GLN A 196 16.71 -24.35 19.92
N GLY A 197 17.08 -25.56 19.51
CA GLY A 197 16.49 -26.79 20.03
C GLY A 197 16.73 -27.04 21.54
N ASP A 198 17.75 -26.43 22.13
CA ASP A 198 18.05 -26.43 23.57
C ASP A 198 17.29 -25.34 24.35
N GLY A 199 16.43 -24.56 23.67
CA GLY A 199 15.67 -23.47 24.26
C GLY A 199 16.42 -22.13 24.34
N SER A 200 17.72 -22.10 24.03
CA SER A 200 18.50 -20.86 23.96
C SER A 200 18.05 -20.01 22.78
N ARG A 201 18.41 -18.71 22.78
CA ARG A 201 18.13 -17.79 21.69
C ARG A 201 19.42 -17.33 21.03
N LYS A 202 19.44 -17.39 19.70
CA LYS A 202 20.52 -16.89 18.87
C LYS A 202 20.03 -15.74 18.02
N ILE A 203 20.82 -14.66 17.94
CA ILE A 203 20.54 -13.52 17.06
C ILE A 203 20.74 -13.97 15.61
N GLU A 204 19.80 -13.63 14.75
CA GLU A 204 19.95 -13.81 13.31
C GLU A 204 20.99 -12.81 12.75
N ALA A 205 21.85 -13.30 11.86
CA ALA A 205 22.91 -12.48 11.25
C ALA A 205 22.33 -11.40 10.34
N GLU A 206 21.19 -11.70 9.68
CA GLU A 206 20.54 -10.80 8.71
C GLU A 206 19.16 -10.39 9.19
N ALA A 207 18.71 -9.21 8.73
CA ALA A 207 17.33 -8.79 8.91
C ALA A 207 16.40 -9.71 8.11
N LYS A 208 15.28 -10.11 8.70
CA LYS A 208 14.26 -10.86 7.95
C LYS A 208 13.61 -9.94 6.92
N SER A 209 13.98 -10.11 5.64
CA SER A 209 13.46 -9.33 4.51
C SER A 209 12.32 -10.03 3.77
N SER A 210 12.19 -11.34 3.94
CA SER A 210 11.25 -12.16 3.17
C SER A 210 10.20 -12.84 4.03
N GLY A 211 9.09 -13.21 3.42
CA GLY A 211 8.03 -13.99 4.03
C GLY A 211 7.22 -14.75 2.99
N ARG A 212 6.55 -15.80 3.48
CA ARG A 212 5.63 -16.61 2.69
C ARG A 212 4.30 -16.68 3.41
N ALA A 213 3.22 -16.77 2.63
CA ALA A 213 1.91 -16.92 3.20
C ALA A 213 1.03 -17.84 2.34
N LEU A 214 0.15 -18.58 3.00
CA LEU A 214 -1.02 -19.13 2.34
C LEU A 214 -2.07 -18.03 2.25
N ALA A 215 -2.69 -17.91 1.09
CA ALA A 215 -3.80 -17.01 0.85
C ALA A 215 -5.02 -17.81 0.41
N GLY A 216 -6.19 -17.33 0.73
CA GLY A 216 -7.44 -17.83 0.19
C GLY A 216 -8.37 -16.65 -0.06
N VAL A 217 -9.03 -16.63 -1.22
CA VAL A 217 -10.02 -15.60 -1.55
C VAL A 217 -11.28 -16.27 -2.06
N VAL A 218 -12.43 -15.92 -1.50
CA VAL A 218 -13.72 -16.24 -2.05
C VAL A 218 -14.29 -14.94 -2.63
N LEU A 219 -14.50 -14.93 -3.94
CA LEU A 219 -15.07 -13.79 -4.67
C LEU A 219 -16.55 -14.05 -4.98
N VAL A 220 -17.35 -13.00 -4.86
CA VAL A 220 -18.76 -13.00 -5.27
C VAL A 220 -18.97 -11.78 -6.16
N ASP A 221 -19.17 -12.01 -7.45
CA ASP A 221 -19.42 -10.93 -8.43
C ASP A 221 -20.16 -11.49 -9.64
N PRO A 222 -21.38 -11.03 -9.92
CA PRO A 222 -22.16 -11.48 -11.09
C PRO A 222 -21.53 -11.16 -12.45
N GLY A 223 -20.51 -10.30 -12.50
CA GLY A 223 -19.73 -10.02 -13.72
C GLY A 223 -18.70 -11.09 -14.07
N LEU A 224 -18.41 -12.01 -13.14
CA LEU A 224 -17.49 -13.12 -13.34
C LEU A 224 -18.18 -14.39 -13.85
N THR A 225 -17.41 -15.27 -14.44
CA THR A 225 -17.86 -16.62 -14.81
C THR A 225 -16.86 -17.65 -14.28
N PRO A 226 -17.22 -18.43 -13.24
CA PRO A 226 -18.49 -18.39 -12.50
C PRO A 226 -18.62 -17.15 -11.59
N PRO A 227 -19.85 -16.75 -11.18
CA PRO A 227 -20.08 -15.57 -10.36
C PRO A 227 -19.59 -15.70 -8.92
N VAL A 228 -19.29 -16.92 -8.48
CA VAL A 228 -18.62 -17.22 -7.21
C VAL A 228 -17.38 -18.04 -7.50
N ALA A 229 -16.24 -17.57 -7.01
CA ALA A 229 -14.97 -18.25 -7.21
C ALA A 229 -14.19 -18.35 -5.88
N ALA A 230 -13.73 -19.55 -5.54
CA ALA A 230 -12.83 -19.80 -4.42
C ALA A 230 -11.42 -20.03 -4.96
N LEU A 231 -10.49 -19.18 -4.55
CA LEU A 231 -9.13 -19.11 -5.06
C LEU A 231 -8.13 -19.33 -3.92
N PRO A 232 -7.67 -20.57 -3.69
CA PRO A 232 -6.52 -20.82 -2.83
C PRO A 232 -5.24 -20.34 -3.50
N GLY A 233 -4.33 -19.77 -2.72
CA GLY A 233 -3.12 -19.19 -3.29
C GLY A 233 -1.93 -19.19 -2.35
N LEU A 234 -0.79 -18.82 -2.93
CA LEU A 234 0.48 -18.63 -2.25
C LEU A 234 0.95 -17.19 -2.47
N VAL A 235 1.43 -16.58 -1.41
CA VAL A 235 2.09 -15.26 -1.45
C VAL A 235 3.55 -15.43 -1.08
N TYR A 236 4.42 -14.80 -1.83
CA TYR A 236 5.82 -14.60 -1.51
C TYR A 236 6.15 -13.12 -1.59
N PHE A 237 6.94 -12.63 -0.66
CA PHE A 237 7.50 -11.29 -0.73
C PHE A 237 8.90 -11.27 -0.15
N ASP A 238 9.75 -10.43 -0.72
CA ASP A 238 11.11 -10.16 -0.26
C ASP A 238 11.46 -8.71 -0.57
N TYR A 239 11.90 -7.99 0.45
CA TYR A 239 12.30 -6.57 0.31
C TYR A 239 13.78 -6.37 0.08
N ASN A 240 14.56 -7.45 0.10
CA ASN A 240 16.00 -7.43 -0.12
C ASN A 240 16.48 -8.68 -0.86
N ALA A 241 15.77 -9.09 -1.89
CA ALA A 241 16.11 -10.26 -2.66
C ALA A 241 17.55 -10.21 -3.14
N LEU A 242 18.25 -11.33 -3.00
CA LEU A 242 19.67 -11.48 -3.34
C LEU A 242 20.62 -10.53 -2.55
N GLY A 243 20.18 -9.92 -1.44
CA GLY A 243 20.97 -8.95 -0.68
C GLY A 243 21.25 -7.63 -1.42
N ARG A 244 20.50 -7.35 -2.50
CA ARG A 244 20.72 -6.21 -3.40
C ARG A 244 19.68 -5.11 -3.31
N GLY A 245 18.81 -5.15 -2.28
CA GLY A 245 17.70 -4.19 -2.13
C GLY A 245 16.61 -4.36 -3.20
N ILE A 246 16.60 -5.47 -3.93
CA ILE A 246 15.55 -5.78 -4.89
C ILE A 246 14.31 -6.19 -4.10
N GLN A 247 13.21 -5.54 -4.37
CA GLN A 247 11.91 -5.90 -3.81
C GLN A 247 11.19 -6.84 -4.78
N VAL A 248 10.63 -7.92 -4.26
CA VAL A 248 9.85 -8.89 -5.03
C VAL A 248 8.56 -9.19 -4.29
N ASN A 249 7.44 -9.18 -5.00
CA ASN A 249 6.16 -9.70 -4.54
C ASN A 249 5.59 -10.64 -5.58
N ALA A 250 5.02 -11.75 -5.14
CA ALA A 250 4.32 -12.67 -6.01
C ALA A 250 3.10 -13.24 -5.28
N LEU A 251 1.98 -13.32 -5.99
CA LEU A 251 0.77 -14.02 -5.58
C LEU A 251 0.37 -14.96 -6.71
N THR A 252 0.17 -16.22 -6.40
CA THR A 252 -0.47 -17.17 -7.29
C THR A 252 -1.71 -17.76 -6.62
N ALA A 253 -2.85 -17.65 -7.30
CA ALA A 253 -4.12 -18.22 -6.88
C ALA A 253 -4.76 -18.98 -8.05
N GLY A 254 -3.96 -19.74 -8.81
CA GLY A 254 -4.36 -20.51 -9.96
C GLY A 254 -4.80 -19.63 -11.12
N VAL A 255 -6.02 -19.14 -11.09
CA VAL A 255 -6.61 -18.32 -12.16
C VAL A 255 -6.30 -16.82 -12.04
N PHE A 256 -5.78 -16.38 -10.91
CA PHE A 256 -5.31 -15.01 -10.69
C PHE A 256 -3.86 -15.04 -10.20
N ASN A 257 -2.97 -14.45 -10.96
CA ASN A 257 -1.54 -14.46 -10.68
C ASN A 257 -0.98 -13.05 -10.84
N THR A 258 -0.14 -12.63 -9.91
CA THR A 258 0.61 -11.38 -10.01
C THR A 258 2.03 -11.58 -9.54
N ALA A 259 2.96 -10.89 -10.16
CA ALA A 259 4.34 -10.78 -9.72
C ALA A 259 4.81 -9.35 -9.96
N SER A 260 5.61 -8.82 -9.05
CA SER A 260 6.22 -7.50 -9.21
C SER A 260 7.61 -7.47 -8.61
N ALA A 261 8.49 -6.70 -9.23
CA ALA A 261 9.83 -6.44 -8.75
C ALA A 261 10.11 -4.93 -8.83
N ALA A 262 10.87 -4.40 -7.86
CA ALA A 262 11.37 -3.03 -7.90
C ALA A 262 12.82 -2.99 -7.42
N ILE A 263 13.61 -2.20 -8.11
CA ILE A 263 15.03 -1.97 -7.81
C ILE A 263 15.18 -0.46 -7.57
N PRO A 264 15.22 -0.03 -6.31
CA PRO A 264 15.48 1.37 -5.99
C PRO A 264 16.84 1.79 -6.56
N ARG A 265 16.86 2.89 -7.32
CA ARG A 265 18.06 3.37 -8.03
C ARG A 265 18.73 2.32 -8.93
N GLY A 266 17.94 1.45 -9.55
CA GLY A 266 18.43 0.39 -10.42
C GLY A 266 19.15 0.91 -11.68
N LEU A 267 18.85 2.15 -12.10
CA LEU A 267 19.50 2.81 -13.22
C LEU A 267 19.90 4.24 -12.83
N GLY A 268 21.06 4.40 -12.20
CA GLY A 268 21.56 5.68 -11.69
C GLY A 268 20.64 6.26 -10.60
N SER A 269 19.96 7.37 -10.87
CA SER A 269 19.01 8.00 -9.95
C SER A 269 17.56 7.52 -10.15
N LEU A 270 17.32 6.62 -11.10
CA LEU A 270 15.99 6.10 -11.42
C LEU A 270 15.72 4.78 -10.70
N ASP A 271 14.52 4.65 -10.14
CA ASP A 271 13.99 3.38 -9.68
C ASP A 271 13.47 2.60 -10.90
N VAL A 272 13.78 1.31 -10.96
CA VAL A 272 13.29 0.41 -12.01
C VAL A 272 12.21 -0.48 -11.41
N SER A 273 11.09 -0.64 -12.08
CA SER A 273 10.02 -1.56 -11.70
C SER A 273 9.63 -2.46 -12.85
N ALA A 274 9.23 -3.69 -12.53
CA ALA A 274 8.65 -4.63 -13.45
C ALA A 274 7.49 -5.33 -12.77
N ASP A 275 6.43 -5.62 -13.52
CA ASP A 275 5.32 -6.44 -13.02
C ASP A 275 4.72 -7.29 -14.12
N ALA A 276 4.07 -8.35 -13.68
CA ALA A 276 3.26 -9.22 -14.51
C ALA A 276 1.98 -9.56 -13.77
N SER A 277 0.88 -9.65 -14.50
CA SER A 277 -0.40 -10.09 -13.95
C SER A 277 -1.17 -10.90 -15.00
N ALA A 278 -1.98 -11.86 -14.54
CA ALA A 278 -2.85 -12.62 -15.39
C ALA A 278 -4.17 -12.93 -14.66
N LEU A 279 -5.28 -12.71 -15.35
CA LEU A 279 -6.60 -13.12 -14.92
C LEU A 279 -7.15 -14.14 -15.93
N LEU A 280 -7.18 -15.40 -15.51
CA LEU A 280 -7.68 -16.52 -16.32
C LEU A 280 -9.16 -16.81 -16.06
N LEU A 281 -9.75 -16.21 -15.01
CA LEU A 281 -11.21 -16.14 -14.86
C LEU A 281 -11.77 -15.30 -15.98
N LYS A 282 -12.84 -15.81 -16.58
CA LYS A 282 -13.52 -15.09 -17.64
C LYS A 282 -14.43 -14.00 -17.06
N THR A 283 -14.16 -12.75 -17.38
CA THR A 283 -15.10 -11.65 -17.18
C THR A 283 -16.04 -11.55 -18.37
N THR A 284 -17.30 -11.26 -18.14
CA THR A 284 -18.28 -11.09 -19.23
C THR A 284 -18.70 -9.64 -19.33
N GLU A 285 -18.41 -9.05 -20.46
CA GLU A 285 -18.78 -7.70 -20.83
C GLU A 285 -20.01 -7.72 -21.72
N ARG A 286 -20.95 -6.81 -21.46
CA ARG A 286 -22.20 -6.62 -22.20
C ARG A 286 -22.40 -5.16 -22.54
N PRO A 287 -22.92 -4.83 -23.74
CA PRO A 287 -23.22 -3.44 -24.07
C PRO A 287 -24.40 -2.90 -23.23
N VAL A 288 -24.41 -1.58 -23.02
CA VAL A 288 -25.54 -0.86 -22.42
C VAL A 288 -26.46 -0.38 -23.54
N GLN A 289 -27.67 -0.91 -23.60
CA GLN A 289 -28.70 -0.55 -24.55
C GLN A 289 -29.96 -0.05 -23.83
N ASP A 290 -30.45 1.12 -24.18
CA ASP A 290 -31.66 1.73 -23.59
C ASP A 290 -31.69 1.77 -22.05
N GLY A 291 -30.53 2.02 -21.42
CA GLY A 291 -30.39 2.11 -19.98
C GLY A 291 -30.42 0.76 -19.25
N LYS A 292 -30.14 -0.34 -19.93
CA LYS A 292 -29.99 -1.69 -19.34
C LYS A 292 -28.85 -2.46 -19.99
N LEU A 293 -28.30 -3.44 -19.28
CA LEU A 293 -27.37 -4.40 -19.88
C LEU A 293 -28.08 -5.27 -20.90
N ALA A 294 -27.51 -5.38 -22.08
CA ALA A 294 -28.06 -6.24 -23.13
C ALA A 294 -28.03 -7.73 -22.72
N ASP A 295 -29.06 -8.45 -23.07
CA ASP A 295 -29.17 -9.90 -22.82
C ASP A 295 -28.46 -10.75 -23.89
N ALA A 296 -28.01 -10.09 -24.98
CA ALA A 296 -27.30 -10.70 -26.09
C ALA A 296 -25.83 -10.30 -26.16
N ASP A 297 -25.06 -11.03 -26.95
CA ASP A 297 -23.75 -10.66 -27.50
C ASP A 297 -22.69 -10.27 -26.44
N GLY A 298 -22.76 -10.90 -25.29
CA GLY A 298 -21.73 -10.75 -24.29
C GLY A 298 -20.41 -11.35 -24.76
N VAL A 299 -19.33 -10.67 -24.49
CA VAL A 299 -17.96 -11.07 -24.81
C VAL A 299 -17.22 -11.44 -23.52
N GLY A 300 -16.69 -12.65 -23.50
CA GLY A 300 -15.82 -13.13 -22.44
C GLY A 300 -14.39 -12.69 -22.67
N ARG A 301 -13.75 -12.09 -21.66
CA ARG A 301 -12.36 -11.62 -21.69
C ARG A 301 -11.52 -12.32 -20.65
N ARG A 302 -10.30 -12.68 -21.03
CA ARG A 302 -9.19 -13.06 -20.16
C ARG A 302 -7.99 -12.23 -20.55
N PHE A 303 -7.13 -11.87 -19.61
CA PHE A 303 -5.96 -11.07 -19.95
C PHE A 303 -4.70 -11.52 -19.23
N GLY A 304 -3.57 -11.23 -19.87
CA GLY A 304 -2.24 -11.28 -19.28
C GLY A 304 -1.48 -10.01 -19.61
N LYS A 305 -0.81 -9.43 -18.62
CA LYS A 305 -0.12 -8.15 -18.73
C LYS A 305 1.29 -8.24 -18.17
N VAL A 306 2.25 -7.62 -18.84
CA VAL A 306 3.59 -7.34 -18.33
C VAL A 306 3.89 -5.86 -18.46
N GLY A 307 4.57 -5.29 -17.46
CA GLY A 307 4.89 -3.87 -17.41
C GLY A 307 6.31 -3.61 -16.96
N LEU A 308 6.89 -2.53 -17.49
CA LEU A 308 8.19 -1.99 -17.08
C LEU A 308 8.03 -0.51 -16.77
N GLY A 309 8.59 -0.05 -15.64
CA GLY A 309 8.52 1.32 -15.19
C GLY A 309 9.88 1.89 -14.81
N LEU A 310 10.05 3.18 -15.05
CA LEU A 310 11.17 4.00 -14.60
C LEU A 310 10.64 5.19 -13.83
N GLY A 311 11.00 5.33 -12.57
CA GLY A 311 10.49 6.38 -11.70
C GLY A 311 11.59 7.17 -11.00
N ARG A 312 11.30 8.42 -10.66
CA ARG A 312 12.20 9.28 -9.90
C ARG A 312 11.45 10.12 -8.89
N ASP A 313 12.00 10.20 -7.71
CA ASP A 313 11.60 11.14 -6.69
C ASP A 313 12.20 12.52 -6.93
N LEU A 314 11.36 13.55 -6.93
CA LEU A 314 11.76 14.95 -7.12
C LEU A 314 11.87 15.73 -5.80
N GLY A 315 11.66 15.07 -4.65
CA GLY A 315 11.60 15.71 -3.33
C GLY A 315 10.19 16.23 -2.97
N LEU A 316 10.02 16.74 -1.75
CA LEU A 316 8.76 17.30 -1.22
C LEU A 316 7.50 16.43 -1.45
N GLY A 317 7.69 15.12 -1.59
CA GLY A 317 6.59 14.19 -1.85
C GLY A 317 6.22 13.98 -3.32
N PHE A 318 6.88 14.66 -4.26
CA PHE A 318 6.62 14.49 -5.69
C PHE A 318 7.40 13.31 -6.28
N ARG A 319 6.76 12.56 -7.17
CA ARG A 319 7.35 11.51 -8.00
C ARG A 319 6.80 11.57 -9.40
N ILE A 320 7.66 11.33 -10.38
CA ILE A 320 7.29 11.07 -11.77
C ILE A 320 7.68 9.64 -12.14
N GLU A 321 6.90 9.03 -13.03
CA GLU A 321 7.16 7.68 -13.52
C GLU A 321 6.70 7.55 -14.97
N GLY A 322 7.58 7.02 -15.82
CA GLY A 322 7.25 6.55 -17.16
C GLY A 322 7.11 5.03 -17.14
N ARG A 323 6.09 4.50 -17.82
CA ARG A 323 5.78 3.08 -17.83
C ARG A 323 5.40 2.61 -19.22
N THR A 324 5.77 1.38 -19.56
CA THR A 324 5.33 0.66 -20.75
C THR A 324 4.70 -0.66 -20.33
N ASP A 325 3.50 -0.92 -20.84
CA ASP A 325 2.75 -2.15 -20.60
C ASP A 325 2.49 -2.86 -21.92
N LEU A 326 2.57 -4.19 -21.87
CA LEU A 326 2.14 -5.10 -22.92
C LEU A 326 1.02 -5.98 -22.35
N GLU A 327 -0.17 -5.88 -22.90
CA GLU A 327 -1.36 -6.62 -22.44
C GLU A 327 -1.89 -7.47 -23.57
N TYR A 328 -2.01 -8.78 -23.34
CA TYR A 328 -2.64 -9.73 -24.26
C TYR A 328 -4.04 -10.05 -23.78
N ASP A 329 -5.02 -9.73 -24.63
CA ASP A 329 -6.42 -10.04 -24.42
C ASP A 329 -6.84 -11.23 -25.25
N ALA A 330 -7.45 -12.22 -24.59
CA ALA A 330 -8.08 -13.36 -25.23
C ALA A 330 -9.60 -13.25 -25.11
N TYR A 331 -10.27 -13.14 -26.23
CA TYR A 331 -11.72 -13.04 -26.32
C TYR A 331 -12.38 -14.36 -26.64
N SER A 332 -13.56 -14.58 -26.09
CA SER A 332 -14.38 -15.76 -26.27
C SER A 332 -15.86 -15.39 -26.13
N GLU A 333 -16.74 -16.32 -26.35
CA GLU A 333 -18.15 -16.11 -26.02
C GLU A 333 -18.34 -15.88 -24.53
N GLY A 334 -19.06 -14.80 -24.18
CA GLY A 334 -19.49 -14.49 -22.84
C GLY A 334 -20.77 -15.23 -22.43
N ALA A 335 -21.10 -15.16 -21.12
CA ALA A 335 -22.39 -15.66 -20.64
C ALA A 335 -23.50 -14.68 -21.06
N THR A 336 -24.38 -15.12 -21.94
CA THR A 336 -25.54 -14.36 -22.47
C THR A 336 -26.75 -15.29 -22.62
N GLN A 337 -27.94 -14.70 -22.69
CA GLN A 337 -29.17 -15.47 -22.96
C GLN A 337 -29.22 -15.98 -24.40
N TYR A 338 -28.78 -15.18 -25.35
CA TYR A 338 -28.71 -15.53 -26.75
C TYR A 338 -27.57 -14.79 -27.46
N ARG A 339 -27.25 -15.21 -28.67
CA ARG A 339 -26.28 -14.55 -29.55
C ARG A 339 -26.95 -14.19 -30.87
N THR A 340 -26.71 -12.98 -31.32
CA THR A 340 -27.22 -12.53 -32.62
C THR A 340 -26.54 -13.31 -33.75
N PRO A 341 -27.28 -13.86 -34.71
CA PRO A 341 -26.70 -14.54 -35.85
C PRO A 341 -25.69 -13.67 -36.60
N GLY A 342 -24.51 -14.21 -36.86
CA GLY A 342 -23.43 -13.48 -37.54
C GLY A 342 -22.62 -12.56 -36.66
N PHE A 343 -22.81 -12.58 -35.32
CA PHE A 343 -21.95 -11.81 -34.38
C PHE A 343 -20.50 -12.30 -34.46
N VAL A 344 -19.59 -11.36 -34.72
CA VAL A 344 -18.14 -11.58 -34.80
C VAL A 344 -17.49 -11.13 -33.47
N LEU A 345 -16.70 -12.01 -32.86
CA LEU A 345 -15.92 -11.71 -31.69
C LEU A 345 -14.77 -10.72 -32.01
N PRO A 346 -14.38 -9.85 -31.06
CA PRO A 346 -13.21 -9.01 -31.24
C PRO A 346 -11.94 -9.84 -31.42
N PRO A 347 -10.95 -9.34 -32.19
CA PRO A 347 -9.71 -10.05 -32.38
C PRO A 347 -8.92 -10.10 -31.06
N SER A 348 -8.52 -11.32 -30.65
CA SER A 348 -7.56 -11.49 -29.57
C SER A 348 -6.19 -10.98 -30.01
N GLY A 349 -5.46 -10.32 -29.10
CA GLY A 349 -4.16 -9.80 -29.47
C GLY A 349 -3.48 -8.93 -28.42
N LEU A 350 -2.35 -8.37 -28.81
CA LEU A 350 -1.45 -7.60 -27.95
C LEU A 350 -1.72 -6.10 -28.03
N THR A 351 -2.14 -5.51 -26.91
CA THR A 351 -2.23 -4.07 -26.71
C THR A 351 -0.93 -3.56 -26.12
N ARG A 352 -0.40 -2.47 -26.66
CA ARG A 352 0.77 -1.75 -26.14
C ARG A 352 0.31 -0.45 -25.53
N LEU A 353 0.81 -0.11 -24.35
CA LEU A 353 0.44 1.10 -23.63
C LEU A 353 1.67 1.77 -23.05
N GLY A 354 1.90 3.04 -23.38
CA GLY A 354 2.82 3.94 -22.70
C GLY A 354 2.06 4.83 -21.73
N THR A 355 2.60 5.07 -20.54
CA THR A 355 1.98 5.96 -19.54
C THR A 355 3.05 6.82 -18.90
N LEU A 356 2.77 8.13 -18.79
CA LEU A 356 3.51 9.06 -17.95
C LEU A 356 2.61 9.44 -16.78
N GLN A 357 3.10 9.28 -15.55
CA GLN A 357 2.33 9.63 -14.35
C GLN A 357 3.13 10.50 -13.40
N GLY A 358 2.42 11.42 -12.75
CA GLY A 358 2.91 12.20 -11.63
C GLY A 358 2.12 11.88 -10.37
N SER A 359 2.79 11.83 -9.24
CA SER A 359 2.13 11.67 -7.94
C SER A 359 2.75 12.60 -6.90
N TRP A 360 1.90 13.06 -5.99
CA TRP A 360 2.30 13.84 -4.83
C TRP A 360 1.65 13.26 -3.58
N LEU A 361 2.46 13.08 -2.54
CA LEU A 361 2.01 12.51 -1.26
C LEU A 361 2.56 13.36 -0.11
N PHE A 362 1.67 14.00 0.63
CA PHE A 362 2.03 14.87 1.74
C PHE A 362 1.00 14.84 2.87
N ARG A 363 1.40 14.42 4.07
CA ARG A 363 0.59 14.44 5.30
C ARG A 363 -0.81 13.82 5.17
N GLY A 364 -0.92 12.70 4.45
CA GLY A 364 -2.19 12.03 4.21
C GLY A 364 -2.95 12.54 2.98
N PHE A 365 -2.58 13.69 2.42
CA PHE A 365 -3.05 14.11 1.10
C PHE A 365 -2.29 13.40 0.00
N GLN A 366 -3.01 12.99 -1.02
CA GLN A 366 -2.47 12.33 -2.19
C GLN A 366 -3.07 12.97 -3.44
N ALA A 367 -2.23 13.33 -4.40
CA ALA A 367 -2.67 13.73 -5.73
C ALA A 367 -1.97 12.85 -6.76
N ARG A 368 -2.69 12.42 -7.78
CA ARG A 368 -2.16 11.65 -8.91
C ARG A 368 -2.68 12.24 -10.20
N GLY A 369 -1.85 12.20 -11.24
CA GLY A 369 -2.25 12.53 -12.59
C GLY A 369 -1.49 11.65 -13.56
N PHE A 370 -2.12 11.29 -14.68
CA PHE A 370 -1.48 10.49 -15.70
C PHE A 370 -1.93 10.88 -17.10
N TYR A 371 -1.08 10.57 -18.06
CA TYR A 371 -1.37 10.59 -19.49
C TYR A 371 -0.84 9.29 -20.10
N GLY A 372 -1.70 8.59 -20.86
CA GLY A 372 -1.37 7.33 -21.50
C GLY A 372 -1.70 7.38 -23.00
N TRP A 373 -0.91 6.66 -23.77
CA TRP A 373 -1.13 6.41 -25.19
C TRP A 373 -0.97 4.93 -25.47
N GLY A 374 -1.84 4.37 -26.25
CA GLY A 374 -1.85 2.94 -26.52
C GLY A 374 -2.16 2.63 -27.97
N LYS A 375 -1.81 1.40 -28.35
CA LYS A 375 -2.18 0.81 -29.64
C LYS A 375 -2.66 -0.62 -29.44
N ARG A 376 -3.81 -0.90 -30.01
CA ARG A 376 -4.45 -2.20 -29.99
C ARG A 376 -4.47 -2.82 -31.40
N PRO A 377 -4.58 -4.16 -31.54
CA PRO A 377 -4.79 -4.79 -32.85
C PRO A 377 -6.05 -4.25 -33.53
N GLU A 378 -5.93 -3.95 -34.81
CA GLU A 378 -7.06 -3.54 -35.66
C GLU A 378 -8.01 -4.74 -35.90
N GLY A 379 -9.29 -4.46 -36.06
CA GLY A 379 -10.28 -5.50 -36.36
C GLY A 379 -11.70 -4.99 -36.26
N THR A 380 -12.58 -5.68 -36.93
CA THR A 380 -14.02 -5.42 -36.88
C THR A 380 -14.69 -6.51 -36.06
N TYR A 381 -15.66 -6.14 -35.23
CA TYR A 381 -16.46 -7.07 -34.44
C TYR A 381 -17.92 -6.58 -34.36
N GLY A 382 -18.80 -7.39 -33.79
CA GLY A 382 -20.22 -7.06 -33.72
C GLY A 382 -21.04 -7.84 -34.77
N THR A 383 -22.14 -7.26 -35.22
CA THR A 383 -23.05 -7.84 -36.23
C THR A 383 -22.93 -7.09 -37.54
N LEU A 384 -23.41 -7.73 -38.64
CA LEU A 384 -23.45 -7.05 -39.94
C LEU A 384 -24.35 -5.82 -39.97
N SER A 385 -25.38 -5.79 -39.11
CA SER A 385 -26.31 -4.66 -39.01
C SER A 385 -25.78 -3.53 -38.11
N ASP A 386 -24.85 -3.84 -37.20
CA ASP A 386 -24.22 -2.89 -36.30
C ASP A 386 -22.74 -3.30 -36.07
N PRO A 387 -21.89 -3.18 -37.09
CA PRO A 387 -20.49 -3.53 -36.97
C PRO A 387 -19.77 -2.47 -36.14
N GLN A 388 -19.07 -2.92 -35.10
CA GLN A 388 -18.16 -2.14 -34.33
C GLN A 388 -16.72 -2.38 -34.80
N SER A 389 -15.89 -1.38 -34.77
CA SER A 389 -14.51 -1.49 -35.20
C SER A 389 -13.58 -0.81 -34.18
N VAL A 390 -12.36 -1.31 -34.10
CA VAL A 390 -11.27 -0.57 -33.48
C VAL A 390 -11.06 0.71 -34.29
N PRO A 391 -10.86 1.89 -33.66
CA PRO A 391 -10.54 3.12 -34.36
C PRO A 391 -9.37 2.94 -35.34
N GLU A 392 -9.36 3.70 -36.39
CA GLU A 392 -8.34 3.62 -37.44
C GLU A 392 -6.94 3.66 -36.84
N GLY A 393 -6.08 2.71 -37.22
CA GLY A 393 -4.75 2.51 -36.66
C GLY A 393 -4.71 1.87 -35.25
N GLY A 394 -5.85 1.63 -34.61
CA GLY A 394 -5.94 1.05 -33.25
C GLY A 394 -5.35 1.93 -32.13
N ASP A 395 -4.99 3.17 -32.44
CA ASP A 395 -4.39 4.11 -31.49
C ASP A 395 -5.45 4.74 -30.59
N PHE A 396 -5.15 4.84 -29.29
CA PHE A 396 -6.01 5.50 -28.31
C PHE A 396 -5.21 6.29 -27.30
N ARG A 397 -5.86 7.22 -26.60
CA ARG A 397 -5.27 8.04 -25.55
C ARG A 397 -6.16 8.04 -24.32
N ARG A 398 -5.55 8.07 -23.14
CA ARG A 398 -6.26 8.21 -21.87
C ARG A 398 -5.52 9.16 -20.93
N TRP A 399 -6.25 9.88 -20.09
CA TRP A 399 -5.70 10.79 -19.09
C TRP A 399 -6.63 10.89 -17.91
N GLY A 400 -6.12 11.35 -16.81
CA GLY A 400 -6.94 11.53 -15.63
C GLY A 400 -6.13 11.89 -14.41
N GLY A 401 -6.83 12.02 -13.30
CA GLY A 401 -6.23 12.29 -12.03
C GLY A 401 -7.18 12.04 -10.88
N SER A 402 -6.62 11.94 -9.69
CA SER A 402 -7.37 11.83 -8.44
C SER A 402 -6.71 12.63 -7.31
N LEU A 403 -7.55 13.03 -6.37
CA LEU A 403 -7.17 13.62 -5.09
C LEU A 403 -7.68 12.71 -3.98
N GLY A 404 -6.82 12.39 -3.03
CA GLY A 404 -7.15 11.54 -1.89
C GLY A 404 -6.77 12.17 -0.57
N LEU A 405 -7.47 11.79 0.48
CA LEU A 405 -7.19 12.15 1.87
C LEU A 405 -7.39 10.94 2.76
N ASP A 406 -6.32 10.56 3.46
CA ASP A 406 -6.33 9.56 4.54
C ASP A 406 -5.93 10.26 5.84
N ARG A 407 -6.86 10.36 6.81
CA ARG A 407 -6.58 11.08 8.05
C ARG A 407 -7.23 10.42 9.27
N GLU A 408 -6.47 10.29 10.32
CA GLU A 408 -6.99 10.00 11.65
C GLU A 408 -7.67 11.27 12.20
N VAL A 409 -8.98 11.22 12.39
CA VAL A 409 -9.80 12.34 12.90
C VAL A 409 -9.81 12.35 14.41
N GLN A 410 -9.91 11.15 15.01
CA GLN A 410 -9.78 10.89 16.44
C GLN A 410 -9.00 9.60 16.63
N PRO A 411 -8.43 9.32 17.80
CA PRO A 411 -7.72 8.07 18.04
C PRO A 411 -8.56 6.85 17.63
N GLY A 412 -8.07 6.12 16.62
CA GLY A 412 -8.73 4.95 16.04
C GLY A 412 -9.81 5.24 15.00
N LEU A 413 -10.32 6.46 14.86
CA LEU A 413 -11.29 6.83 13.84
C LEU A 413 -10.57 7.44 12.63
N TRP A 414 -10.65 6.77 11.48
CA TRP A 414 -10.02 7.21 10.24
C TRP A 414 -11.05 7.64 9.22
N PHE A 415 -10.80 8.77 8.60
CA PHE A 415 -11.52 9.24 7.43
C PHE A 415 -10.70 8.94 6.17
N HIS A 416 -11.37 8.39 5.16
CA HIS A 416 -10.87 8.14 3.82
C HIS A 416 -11.72 8.91 2.83
N GLY A 417 -11.10 9.67 1.96
CA GLY A 417 -11.80 10.37 0.87
C GLY A 417 -10.98 10.29 -0.40
N GLU A 418 -11.63 10.06 -1.54
CA GLU A 418 -11.02 10.11 -2.86
C GLU A 418 -12.03 10.70 -3.84
N ALA A 419 -11.56 11.58 -4.71
CA ALA A 419 -12.31 12.06 -5.87
C ALA A 419 -11.39 12.06 -7.08
N GLY A 420 -11.91 11.70 -8.24
CA GLY A 420 -11.12 11.63 -9.45
C GLY A 420 -11.94 11.77 -10.72
N TRP A 421 -11.20 11.97 -11.79
CA TRP A 421 -11.75 11.99 -13.13
C TRP A 421 -10.76 11.29 -14.08
N VAL A 422 -11.31 10.46 -14.97
CA VAL A 422 -10.57 9.75 -16.01
C VAL A 422 -11.33 9.89 -17.32
N GLY A 423 -10.62 10.12 -18.40
CA GLY A 423 -11.21 10.19 -19.74
C GLY A 423 -10.24 9.74 -20.80
N GLY A 424 -10.72 9.67 -22.03
CA GLY A 424 -9.88 9.32 -23.16
C GLY A 424 -10.50 9.62 -24.52
N HIS A 425 -9.78 9.24 -25.55
CA HIS A 425 -10.13 9.45 -26.93
C HIS A 425 -9.76 8.25 -27.78
N ALA A 426 -10.53 8.02 -28.84
CA ALA A 426 -10.39 6.89 -29.76
C ALA A 426 -10.50 5.53 -29.06
N PHE A 427 -11.38 5.43 -28.08
CA PHE A 427 -11.71 4.18 -27.44
C PHE A 427 -12.62 3.32 -28.33
N ASP A 428 -12.37 2.03 -28.27
CA ASP A 428 -13.37 1.00 -28.53
C ASP A 428 -13.83 0.38 -27.20
N ARG A 429 -14.82 -0.48 -27.25
CA ARG A 429 -15.40 -1.13 -26.07
C ARG A 429 -14.37 -1.86 -25.19
N PHE A 430 -13.27 -2.39 -25.76
CA PHE A 430 -12.31 -3.26 -25.06
C PHE A 430 -11.02 -2.55 -24.62
N ASN A 431 -10.82 -1.29 -24.98
CA ASN A 431 -9.78 -0.43 -24.42
C ASN A 431 -10.36 0.77 -23.66
N ALA A 432 -11.71 0.88 -23.60
CA ALA A 432 -12.43 1.86 -22.82
C ALA A 432 -12.18 1.71 -21.32
N LEU A 433 -12.69 2.65 -20.55
CA LEU A 433 -12.62 2.63 -19.08
C LEU A 433 -13.71 1.69 -18.56
N ASP A 434 -13.32 0.56 -17.98
CA ASP A 434 -14.26 -0.33 -17.30
C ASP A 434 -14.68 0.27 -15.96
N VAL A 435 -15.97 0.37 -15.71
CA VAL A 435 -16.55 0.84 -14.45
C VAL A 435 -17.39 -0.25 -13.82
N GLY A 436 -17.25 -0.46 -12.53
CA GLY A 436 -18.05 -1.45 -11.81
C GLY A 436 -17.33 -2.07 -10.62
N GLY A 437 -17.45 -3.37 -10.45
CA GLY A 437 -16.92 -4.15 -9.34
C GLY A 437 -15.41 -4.40 -9.40
N LEU A 438 -15.02 -5.53 -8.85
CA LEU A 438 -13.61 -5.92 -8.74
C LEU A 438 -12.92 -6.02 -10.11
N GLY A 439 -11.71 -5.43 -10.19
CA GLY A 439 -10.89 -5.45 -11.42
C GLY A 439 -11.23 -4.35 -12.43
N SER A 440 -12.25 -3.55 -12.21
CA SER A 440 -12.58 -2.39 -13.05
C SER A 440 -11.61 -1.23 -12.84
N ALA A 441 -11.41 -0.39 -13.86
CA ALA A 441 -10.56 0.80 -13.78
C ALA A 441 -11.07 1.80 -12.73
N VAL A 442 -12.39 1.90 -12.57
CA VAL A 442 -13.05 2.62 -11.47
C VAL A 442 -13.99 1.64 -10.77
N HIS A 443 -13.60 1.24 -9.58
CA HIS A 443 -14.40 0.36 -8.73
C HIS A 443 -15.50 1.15 -8.03
N ILE A 444 -16.73 0.61 -8.03
CA ILE A 444 -17.87 1.10 -7.23
C ILE A 444 -18.48 -0.11 -6.51
N ALA A 445 -18.60 -0.01 -5.20
CA ALA A 445 -19.12 -1.08 -4.35
C ALA A 445 -20.55 -1.49 -4.76
N GLY A 446 -20.79 -2.80 -4.87
CA GLY A 446 -22.11 -3.32 -5.25
C GLY A 446 -22.55 -3.07 -6.69
N ILE A 447 -21.65 -2.63 -7.54
CA ILE A 447 -21.82 -2.63 -8.97
C ILE A 447 -21.03 -3.82 -9.53
N ARG A 448 -21.62 -4.62 -10.43
CA ARG A 448 -20.96 -5.78 -11.01
C ARG A 448 -19.68 -5.39 -11.79
N SER A 449 -18.71 -6.28 -11.88
CA SER A 449 -17.52 -6.06 -12.74
C SER A 449 -17.90 -5.88 -14.21
N ASN A 450 -17.18 -4.99 -14.90
CA ASN A 450 -17.40 -4.62 -16.30
C ASN A 450 -18.85 -4.22 -16.59
N ALA A 451 -19.44 -3.41 -15.69
CA ALA A 451 -20.81 -2.97 -15.84
C ALA A 451 -20.99 -1.99 -17.00
N VAL A 452 -20.03 -1.10 -17.19
CA VAL A 452 -20.10 -0.06 -18.22
C VAL A 452 -18.71 0.16 -18.81
N SER A 453 -18.64 0.15 -20.14
CA SER A 453 -17.48 0.65 -20.90
C SER A 453 -17.67 2.15 -21.15
N ALA A 454 -16.75 2.96 -20.65
CA ALA A 454 -16.86 4.40 -20.62
C ALA A 454 -15.72 5.11 -21.35
N ASP A 455 -15.99 6.28 -21.88
CA ASP A 455 -14.96 7.20 -22.37
C ASP A 455 -14.62 8.32 -21.37
N GLN A 456 -15.53 8.57 -20.40
CA GLN A 456 -15.29 9.50 -19.28
C GLN A 456 -15.96 8.98 -18.02
N VAL A 457 -15.27 9.17 -16.90
CA VAL A 457 -15.75 8.82 -15.56
C VAL A 457 -15.31 9.90 -14.58
N ALA A 458 -16.26 10.46 -13.83
CA ALA A 458 -16.00 11.23 -12.63
C ALA A 458 -16.47 10.41 -11.43
N TYR A 459 -15.69 10.36 -10.36
CA TYR A 459 -16.04 9.56 -9.19
C TYR A 459 -15.66 10.24 -7.89
N ALA A 460 -16.39 9.89 -6.84
CA ALA A 460 -16.09 10.26 -5.47
C ALA A 460 -16.37 9.09 -4.54
N LYS A 461 -15.49 8.90 -3.56
CA LYS A 461 -15.57 7.88 -2.52
C LYS A 461 -15.30 8.51 -1.18
N THR A 462 -16.07 8.15 -0.18
CA THR A 462 -15.84 8.58 1.20
C THR A 462 -16.07 7.42 2.13
N GLY A 463 -15.30 7.32 3.20
CA GLY A 463 -15.42 6.22 4.15
C GLY A 463 -14.93 6.59 5.53
N LEU A 464 -15.48 5.89 6.52
CA LEU A 464 -15.09 5.96 7.91
C LEU A 464 -14.66 4.57 8.38
N ALA A 465 -13.48 4.48 8.98
CA ALA A 465 -12.98 3.24 9.56
C ALA A 465 -12.90 3.36 11.07
N ILE A 466 -13.55 2.44 11.77
CA ILE A 466 -13.77 2.47 13.23
C ILE A 466 -13.38 1.10 13.81
N PRO A 467 -12.58 1.03 14.87
CA PRO A 467 -12.43 -0.19 15.65
C PRO A 467 -13.73 -0.46 16.41
N THR A 468 -14.40 -1.56 16.09
CA THR A 468 -15.72 -1.93 16.65
C THR A 468 -15.61 -2.98 17.76
N GLY A 469 -14.40 -3.37 18.12
CA GLY A 469 -14.13 -4.35 19.18
C GLY A 469 -12.64 -4.62 19.31
N PRO A 470 -12.25 -5.54 20.21
CA PRO A 470 -10.85 -5.82 20.44
C PRO A 470 -10.14 -6.42 19.22
N ASN A 471 -10.88 -7.09 18.32
CA ASN A 471 -10.34 -7.83 17.19
C ASN A 471 -11.04 -7.55 15.86
N LEU A 472 -11.81 -6.46 15.75
CA LEU A 472 -12.52 -6.10 14.53
C LEU A 472 -12.40 -4.60 14.24
N ARG A 473 -12.01 -4.25 13.02
CA ARG A 473 -12.14 -2.91 12.46
C ARG A 473 -13.17 -2.94 11.34
N LEU A 474 -14.14 -2.06 11.41
CA LEU A 474 -15.16 -1.89 10.39
C LEU A 474 -14.90 -0.60 9.60
N THR A 475 -14.93 -0.69 8.28
CA THR A 475 -14.90 0.47 7.38
C THR A 475 -16.20 0.50 6.60
N VAL A 476 -16.91 1.62 6.66
CA VAL A 476 -18.11 1.85 5.85
C VAL A 476 -17.78 2.95 4.83
N SER A 477 -18.08 2.71 3.56
CA SER A 477 -17.85 3.67 2.48
C SER A 477 -19.12 3.93 1.68
N LEU A 478 -19.24 5.16 1.18
CA LEU A 478 -20.17 5.57 0.15
C LEU A 478 -19.37 5.92 -1.10
N GLU A 479 -19.77 5.37 -2.22
CA GLU A 479 -19.10 5.52 -3.49
C GLU A 479 -20.09 5.95 -4.57
N HIS A 480 -19.69 6.89 -5.41
CA HIS A 480 -20.50 7.40 -6.51
C HIS A 480 -19.63 7.63 -7.75
N ALA A 481 -20.18 7.35 -8.92
CA ALA A 481 -19.58 7.70 -10.20
C ALA A 481 -20.62 8.19 -11.20
N GLU A 482 -20.24 9.21 -11.95
CA GLU A 482 -20.90 9.62 -13.19
C GLU A 482 -20.10 9.08 -14.37
N VAL A 483 -20.73 8.29 -15.21
CA VAL A 483 -20.09 7.49 -16.26
C VAL A 483 -20.71 7.84 -17.59
N ARG A 484 -19.91 8.37 -18.52
CA ARG A 484 -20.34 8.54 -19.91
C ARG A 484 -20.09 7.24 -20.67
N SER A 485 -21.19 6.54 -21.00
CA SER A 485 -21.13 5.26 -21.71
C SER A 485 -20.62 5.44 -23.14
N LEU A 486 -19.68 4.61 -23.53
CA LEU A 486 -19.16 4.57 -24.90
C LEU A 486 -20.24 4.07 -25.89
N ASP A 487 -21.15 3.17 -25.47
CA ASP A 487 -22.12 2.52 -26.35
C ASP A 487 -23.16 3.51 -26.91
N ASN A 488 -23.53 4.56 -26.16
CA ASN A 488 -24.60 5.49 -26.54
C ASN A 488 -24.35 6.97 -26.20
N GLY A 489 -23.18 7.29 -25.63
CA GLY A 489 -22.77 8.64 -25.26
C GLY A 489 -23.57 9.27 -24.11
N ARG A 490 -24.48 8.53 -23.46
CA ARG A 490 -25.27 9.02 -22.32
C ARG A 490 -24.47 8.91 -21.03
N THR A 491 -24.72 9.84 -20.11
CA THR A 491 -24.17 9.83 -18.76
C THR A 491 -25.12 9.11 -17.82
N TYR A 492 -24.57 8.22 -17.01
CA TYR A 492 -25.29 7.40 -16.03
C TYR A 492 -24.67 7.59 -14.64
N GLY A 493 -25.50 7.70 -13.62
CA GLY A 493 -25.11 7.69 -12.21
C GLY A 493 -25.06 6.27 -11.65
N LEU A 494 -24.00 5.95 -10.95
CA LEU A 494 -23.81 4.67 -10.24
C LEU A 494 -23.43 4.95 -8.80
N SER A 495 -24.15 4.39 -7.83
CA SER A 495 -23.86 4.56 -6.41
C SER A 495 -23.86 3.23 -5.67
N GLY A 496 -22.94 3.10 -4.73
CA GLY A 496 -22.81 1.91 -3.91
C GLY A 496 -22.37 2.20 -2.49
N LEU A 497 -22.70 1.27 -1.62
CA LEU A 497 -22.31 1.26 -0.21
C LEU A 497 -21.36 0.08 0.01
N GLY A 498 -20.16 0.38 0.51
CA GLY A 498 -19.16 -0.63 0.85
C GLY A 498 -19.06 -0.82 2.35
N CYS A 499 -18.79 -2.05 2.77
CA CYS A 499 -18.52 -2.41 4.14
C CYS A 499 -17.35 -3.39 4.19
N THR A 500 -16.24 -2.98 4.81
CA THR A 500 -15.06 -3.84 4.97
C THR A 500 -14.83 -4.14 6.45
N GLY A 501 -14.68 -5.43 6.77
CA GLY A 501 -14.29 -5.91 8.10
C GLY A 501 -12.87 -6.49 8.07
N ASP A 502 -11.97 -5.97 8.90
CA ASP A 502 -10.62 -6.51 9.09
C ASP A 502 -10.53 -7.21 10.46
N LEU A 503 -10.17 -8.49 10.46
CA LEU A 503 -10.03 -9.34 11.66
C LEU A 503 -8.60 -9.91 11.71
N PRO A 504 -7.65 -9.20 12.34
CA PRO A 504 -6.29 -9.70 12.52
C PRO A 504 -6.21 -10.81 13.57
N GLY A 505 -5.44 -11.85 13.29
CA GLY A 505 -5.23 -12.98 14.22
C GLY A 505 -6.51 -13.75 14.52
N PHE A 506 -7.39 -13.93 13.54
CA PHE A 506 -8.64 -14.66 13.70
C PHE A 506 -8.42 -16.17 13.49
N TRP A 507 -8.69 -16.95 14.52
CA TRP A 507 -8.54 -18.41 14.54
C TRP A 507 -7.12 -18.84 14.10
N TRP A 508 -7.00 -19.55 12.98
CA TRP A 508 -5.72 -20.03 12.42
C TRP A 508 -5.04 -19.01 11.49
N PHE A 509 -5.76 -17.97 11.03
CA PHE A 509 -5.27 -17.01 10.06
C PHE A 509 -4.56 -15.82 10.73
N THR A 510 -3.51 -15.30 10.07
CA THR A 510 -2.84 -14.06 10.49
C THR A 510 -3.74 -12.85 10.28
N ALA A 511 -4.54 -12.87 9.20
CA ALA A 511 -5.54 -11.86 8.92
C ALA A 511 -6.71 -12.44 8.13
N VAL A 512 -7.91 -11.96 8.42
CA VAL A 512 -9.12 -12.19 7.63
C VAL A 512 -9.68 -10.83 7.26
N ARG A 513 -10.03 -10.66 5.99
CA ARG A 513 -10.72 -9.48 5.49
C ARG A 513 -11.99 -9.89 4.79
N VAL A 514 -13.08 -9.25 5.16
CA VAL A 514 -14.39 -9.39 4.51
C VAL A 514 -14.72 -8.04 3.88
N ASP A 515 -15.02 -8.05 2.60
CA ASP A 515 -15.41 -6.85 1.85
C ASP A 515 -16.75 -7.14 1.18
N LEU A 516 -17.74 -6.29 1.42
CA LEU A 516 -19.08 -6.42 0.90
C LEU A 516 -19.50 -5.09 0.27
N GLY A 517 -20.08 -5.16 -0.91
CA GLY A 517 -20.63 -4.02 -1.62
C GLY A 517 -22.09 -4.24 -1.98
N VAL A 518 -22.92 -3.22 -1.76
CA VAL A 518 -24.33 -3.21 -2.15
C VAL A 518 -24.57 -2.02 -3.07
N GLY A 519 -25.06 -2.29 -4.28
CA GLY A 519 -25.49 -1.24 -5.21
C GLY A 519 -26.75 -0.56 -4.67
N VAL A 520 -26.67 0.75 -4.45
CA VAL A 520 -27.74 1.55 -3.86
C VAL A 520 -28.62 2.16 -4.95
N GLN A 521 -27.98 2.70 -5.98
CA GLN A 521 -28.67 3.35 -7.10
C GLN A 521 -27.88 3.17 -8.40
N SER A 522 -28.60 2.99 -9.48
CA SER A 522 -28.05 2.97 -10.82
C SER A 522 -29.11 3.41 -11.83
N ASP A 523 -28.70 4.26 -12.76
CA ASP A 523 -29.50 4.63 -13.94
C ASP A 523 -29.47 3.53 -15.01
N ILE A 524 -28.69 2.47 -14.80
CA ILE A 524 -28.61 1.29 -15.68
C ILE A 524 -29.22 0.08 -14.96
N ALA A 525 -30.26 -0.48 -15.54
CA ALA A 525 -30.89 -1.66 -14.97
C ALA A 525 -29.99 -2.91 -15.07
N GLY A 526 -29.97 -3.71 -14.02
CA GLY A 526 -29.25 -4.99 -13.97
C GLY A 526 -27.74 -4.89 -13.65
N VAL A 527 -27.21 -3.71 -13.29
CA VAL A 527 -25.81 -3.55 -12.89
C VAL A 527 -25.60 -3.53 -11.37
N THR A 528 -26.63 -3.17 -10.60
CA THR A 528 -26.59 -3.23 -9.12
C THR A 528 -26.63 -4.67 -8.65
N CYS A 529 -25.83 -4.99 -7.65
CA CYS A 529 -25.75 -6.34 -7.10
C CYS A 529 -25.27 -6.32 -5.64
N LEU A 530 -25.23 -7.50 -5.04
CA LEU A 530 -24.36 -7.78 -3.90
C LEU A 530 -23.06 -8.35 -4.46
N SER A 531 -21.95 -7.71 -4.19
CA SER A 531 -20.62 -8.16 -4.57
C SER A 531 -19.66 -8.09 -3.41
N GLY A 532 -18.53 -8.78 -3.48
CA GLY A 532 -17.51 -8.69 -2.45
C GLY A 532 -16.57 -9.87 -2.44
N TYR A 533 -15.75 -9.92 -1.39
CA TYR A 533 -14.84 -11.03 -1.18
C TYR A 533 -14.56 -11.30 0.29
N VAL A 534 -14.15 -12.53 0.57
CA VAL A 534 -13.51 -12.90 1.83
C VAL A 534 -12.07 -13.30 1.52
N ALA A 535 -11.12 -12.58 2.09
CA ALA A 535 -9.70 -12.90 1.95
C ALA A 535 -9.14 -13.43 3.27
N LEU A 536 -8.39 -14.50 3.18
CA LEU A 536 -7.75 -15.21 4.27
C LEU A 536 -6.24 -15.20 4.05
N LEU A 537 -5.45 -14.89 5.06
CA LEU A 537 -4.00 -14.86 4.98
C LEU A 537 -3.37 -15.57 6.18
N ARG A 538 -2.45 -16.50 5.92
CA ARG A 538 -1.60 -17.13 6.94
C ARG A 538 -0.14 -16.94 6.58
N VAL A 539 0.57 -16.12 7.35
CA VAL A 539 2.03 -15.88 7.20
C VAL A 539 2.81 -16.93 7.98
N PHE A 540 3.95 -17.38 7.44
CA PHE A 540 4.87 -18.33 8.04
C PHE A 540 6.27 -17.77 8.21
#